data_cf377c54c7defa260ed01cd93303836b
#
_entry.id   cf377c54c7defa260ed01cd93303836b
#
_cell.length_a   1.000
_cell.length_b   1.000
_cell.length_c   1.000
_cell.angle_alpha   90.00
_cell.angle_beta   90.00
_cell.angle_gamma   90.00
#
_symmetry.space_group_name_H-M   'P 1'
#
loop_
_entity.id
_entity.type
_entity.pdbx_description
1 polymer ?
#
loop_
_entity_poly.entity_id
_entity_poly.type
_entity_poly.pdbx_seq_one_letter_code
_entity_poly.pdbx_strand_id
1 'polypeptide(L)'
;APLPPAPAGTPRDLLTTHDLAIGHHAGDPVREHLEVTIPAGTSTMVTGPNGAGKSTLALTLAGQLPPLEGRVVADPSLHPPTQAGRGRLRRRRSIDVTDPASWASRDLITRIGTVFQQPEHQFVAATVREELAIGLKALARTDASLDDAEIALRTDELLESLHLIGLAGANPFTLSGGEKRRLSVGTVLATAPRVIFLDEPTFGQDRNTWLDMVALVRTMVAEGCAVVSVTHDADFIALLGQHHIHLEGSHG
;
A
#
# COMPACT_ATOMS: atom_id res chain seq x y z
N ALA A 1 -6.82 -12.57 19.31
CA ALA A 1 -6.59 -11.45 20.24
C ALA A 1 -6.29 -10.18 19.45
N PRO A 2 -6.65 -8.97 19.93
CA PRO A 2 -6.27 -7.70 19.30
C PRO A 2 -4.75 -7.57 19.13
N LEU A 3 -4.30 -6.72 18.20
CA LEU A 3 -2.90 -6.29 18.16
C LEU A 3 -2.53 -5.64 19.50
N PRO A 4 -1.31 -5.84 20.01
CA PRO A 4 -0.84 -5.08 21.16
C PRO A 4 -0.88 -3.57 20.82
N PRO A 5 -1.00 -2.70 21.84
CA PRO A 5 -0.90 -1.26 21.60
C PRO A 5 0.41 -0.93 20.88
N ALA A 6 0.40 0.15 20.09
CA ALA A 6 1.61 0.64 19.43
C ALA A 6 2.77 0.76 20.44
N PRO A 7 4.03 0.54 20.01
CA PRO A 7 5.20 0.56 20.89
C PRO A 7 5.25 1.85 21.71
N ALA A 8 5.57 1.72 23.01
CA ALA A 8 5.70 2.87 23.91
C ALA A 8 6.89 3.74 23.46
N GLY A 9 6.62 4.91 22.96
CA GLY A 9 7.50 5.89 22.37
C GLY A 9 6.77 6.56 21.21
N THR A 10 7.11 7.78 20.85
CA THR A 10 6.50 8.39 19.66
C THR A 10 7.05 7.64 18.45
N PRO A 11 6.26 6.75 17.79
CA PRO A 11 6.73 6.08 16.59
C PRO A 11 7.07 7.17 15.54
N ARG A 12 8.10 6.91 14.76
CA ARG A 12 8.47 7.81 13.66
C ARG A 12 7.35 7.84 12.64
N ASP A 13 6.87 9.02 12.29
CA ASP A 13 5.87 9.19 11.25
C ASP A 13 6.50 8.98 9.87
N LEU A 14 6.01 8.00 9.11
CA LEU A 14 6.48 7.70 7.76
C LEU A 14 5.91 8.64 6.72
N LEU A 15 4.64 9.05 6.91
CA LEU A 15 3.98 10.04 6.07
C LEU A 15 3.28 11.07 6.96
N THR A 16 3.39 12.33 6.60
CA THR A 16 2.65 13.45 7.24
C THR A 16 2.03 14.32 6.17
N THR A 17 0.95 15.00 6.51
CA THR A 17 0.33 15.98 5.60
C THR A 17 0.33 17.35 6.19
N HIS A 18 0.35 18.37 5.33
CA HIS A 18 0.27 19.76 5.72
C HIS A 18 -0.73 20.48 4.84
N ASP A 19 -1.81 20.94 5.47
CA ASP A 19 -2.91 21.69 4.83
C ASP A 19 -3.41 21.00 3.55
N LEU A 20 -3.60 19.65 3.64
CA LEU A 20 -3.82 18.83 2.47
C LEU A 20 -5.26 18.94 1.98
N ALA A 21 -5.43 19.28 0.69
CA ALA A 21 -6.69 19.15 -0.03
C ALA A 21 -6.64 17.99 -1.01
N ILE A 22 -7.67 17.14 -1.01
CA ILE A 22 -7.78 15.95 -1.84
C ILE A 22 -9.03 15.99 -2.71
N GLY A 23 -8.91 15.45 -3.92
CA GLY A 23 -10.00 15.35 -4.88
C GLY A 23 -9.51 14.82 -6.22
N HIS A 24 -10.43 14.51 -7.13
CA HIS A 24 -10.11 14.01 -8.46
C HIS A 24 -10.02 15.13 -9.51
N HIS A 25 -10.64 16.27 -9.26
CA HIS A 25 -10.69 17.39 -10.19
C HIS A 25 -10.25 18.68 -9.48
N ALA A 26 -9.43 19.48 -10.18
CA ALA A 26 -9.03 20.80 -9.69
C ALA A 26 -10.28 21.69 -9.49
N GLY A 27 -10.36 22.32 -8.32
CA GLY A 27 -11.48 23.20 -7.96
C GLY A 27 -12.71 22.48 -7.37
N ASP A 28 -12.64 21.15 -7.18
CA ASP A 28 -13.70 20.37 -6.53
C ASP A 28 -13.09 19.43 -5.48
N PRO A 29 -12.58 19.98 -4.37
CA PRO A 29 -11.99 19.18 -3.32
C PRO A 29 -13.06 18.36 -2.57
N VAL A 30 -12.79 17.08 -2.38
CA VAL A 30 -13.59 16.21 -1.51
C VAL A 30 -13.34 16.54 -0.04
N ARG A 31 -12.11 16.93 0.28
CA ARG A 31 -11.65 17.36 1.62
C ARG A 31 -10.54 18.39 1.50
N GLU A 32 -10.50 19.26 2.50
CA GLU A 32 -9.49 20.30 2.66
C GLU A 32 -8.95 20.31 4.10
N HIS A 33 -7.81 20.95 4.29
CA HIS A 33 -7.18 21.18 5.60
C HIS A 33 -6.91 19.90 6.39
N LEU A 34 -6.54 18.79 5.69
CA LEU A 34 -6.24 17.55 6.35
C LEU A 34 -4.82 17.53 6.92
N GLU A 35 -4.73 17.30 8.24
CA GLU A 35 -3.50 17.04 8.98
C GLU A 35 -3.51 15.58 9.43
N VAL A 36 -2.77 14.74 8.74
CA VAL A 36 -2.76 13.28 8.93
C VAL A 36 -1.34 12.79 9.13
N THR A 37 -1.16 11.80 9.99
CA THR A 37 0.12 11.11 10.18
C THR A 37 -0.06 9.60 10.02
N ILE A 38 0.95 8.94 9.43
CA ILE A 38 1.04 7.48 9.32
C ILE A 38 2.30 7.02 10.07
N PRO A 39 2.13 6.49 11.28
CA PRO A 39 3.26 6.05 12.10
C PRO A 39 3.87 4.74 11.59
N ALA A 40 5.19 4.58 11.73
CA ALA A 40 5.91 3.35 11.37
C ALA A 40 5.47 2.15 12.23
N GLY A 41 5.38 0.97 11.62
CA GLY A 41 5.11 -0.28 12.34
C GLY A 41 3.75 -0.30 13.05
N THR A 42 2.77 0.43 12.52
CA THR A 42 1.42 0.50 13.10
C THR A 42 0.36 0.12 12.08
N SER A 43 -0.77 -0.35 12.59
CA SER A 43 -1.99 -0.54 11.80
C SER A 43 -2.92 0.66 12.00
N THR A 44 -3.07 1.47 10.95
CA THR A 44 -3.93 2.66 10.91
C THR A 44 -5.24 2.35 10.21
N MET A 45 -6.37 2.66 10.86
CA MET A 45 -7.70 2.52 10.30
C MET A 45 -8.22 3.86 9.80
N VAL A 46 -8.59 3.93 8.52
CA VAL A 46 -9.26 5.09 7.92
C VAL A 46 -10.74 4.79 7.82
N THR A 47 -11.54 5.52 8.60
CA THR A 47 -12.99 5.32 8.72
C THR A 47 -13.76 6.59 8.36
N GLY A 48 -15.07 6.46 8.19
CA GLY A 48 -15.96 7.56 7.85
C GLY A 48 -17.07 7.13 6.88
N PRO A 49 -18.09 7.95 6.64
CA PRO A 49 -19.21 7.60 5.76
C PRO A 49 -18.76 7.39 4.30
N ASN A 50 -19.67 6.80 3.48
CA ASN A 50 -19.43 6.68 2.06
C ASN A 50 -19.34 8.07 1.42
N GLY A 51 -18.40 8.24 0.49
CA GLY A 51 -18.14 9.55 -0.13
C GLY A 51 -17.27 10.50 0.71
N ALA A 52 -16.87 10.13 1.94
CA ALA A 52 -16.03 10.97 2.79
C ALA A 52 -14.59 11.21 2.26
N GLY A 53 -14.20 10.58 1.16
CA GLY A 53 -12.86 10.76 0.58
C GLY A 53 -11.81 9.77 1.10
N LYS A 54 -12.20 8.68 1.77
CA LYS A 54 -11.26 7.70 2.35
C LYS A 54 -10.30 7.11 1.32
N SER A 55 -10.82 6.56 0.22
CA SER A 55 -9.99 5.99 -0.87
C SER A 55 -9.18 7.08 -1.57
N THR A 56 -9.73 8.27 -1.73
CA THR A 56 -9.02 9.44 -2.30
C THR A 56 -7.84 9.83 -1.40
N LEU A 57 -8.04 9.87 -0.08
CA LEU A 57 -6.96 10.12 0.88
C LEU A 57 -5.88 9.03 0.79
N ALA A 58 -6.27 7.76 0.78
CA ALA A 58 -5.34 6.64 0.66
C ALA A 58 -4.49 6.72 -0.63
N LEU A 59 -5.12 7.02 -1.78
CA LEU A 59 -4.43 7.20 -3.05
C LEU A 59 -3.48 8.41 -3.05
N THR A 60 -3.88 9.50 -2.39
CA THR A 60 -3.05 10.71 -2.29
C THR A 60 -1.84 10.47 -1.39
N LEU A 61 -2.03 9.85 -0.21
CA LEU A 61 -0.94 9.47 0.68
C LEU A 61 0.01 8.46 0.02
N ALA A 62 -0.53 7.55 -0.79
CA ALA A 62 0.25 6.58 -1.56
C ALA A 62 1.00 7.17 -2.76
N GLY A 63 0.86 8.48 -3.03
CA GLY A 63 1.51 9.14 -4.18
C GLY A 63 0.93 8.78 -5.55
N GLN A 64 -0.23 8.13 -5.59
CA GLN A 64 -0.90 7.73 -6.85
C GLN A 64 -1.85 8.82 -7.38
N LEU A 65 -2.34 9.67 -6.50
CA LEU A 65 -3.14 10.83 -6.83
C LEU A 65 -2.42 12.09 -6.28
N PRO A 66 -2.13 13.08 -7.12
CA PRO A 66 -1.51 14.31 -6.61
C PRO A 66 -2.49 15.07 -5.71
N PRO A 67 -2.01 15.73 -4.64
CA PRO A 67 -2.84 16.63 -3.85
C PRO A 67 -3.36 17.79 -4.72
N LEU A 68 -4.55 18.30 -4.39
CA LEU A 68 -5.08 19.52 -5.01
C LEU A 68 -4.41 20.76 -4.44
N GLU A 69 -4.25 20.80 -3.11
CA GLU A 69 -3.54 21.82 -2.37
C GLU A 69 -2.78 21.18 -1.20
N GLY A 70 -1.86 21.91 -0.59
CA GLY A 70 -1.02 21.40 0.47
C GLY A 70 0.01 20.38 -0.02
N ARG A 71 0.42 19.47 0.84
CA ARG A 71 1.44 18.46 0.51
C ARG A 71 1.39 17.23 1.39
N VAL A 72 1.89 16.12 0.84
CA VAL A 72 2.26 14.91 1.58
C VAL A 72 3.78 14.92 1.74
N VAL A 73 4.27 14.70 2.95
CA VAL A 73 5.70 14.65 3.27
C VAL A 73 6.08 13.25 3.73
N ALA A 74 6.96 12.62 2.98
CA ALA A 74 7.53 11.33 3.33
C ALA A 74 8.77 11.50 4.22
N ASP A 75 8.89 10.63 5.21
CA ASP A 75 10.08 10.52 6.04
C ASP A 75 11.34 10.21 5.20
N PRO A 76 12.52 10.74 5.57
CA PRO A 76 13.78 10.47 4.86
C PRO A 76 14.09 8.98 4.64
N SER A 77 13.60 8.08 5.49
CA SER A 77 13.80 6.63 5.31
C SER A 77 13.03 6.03 4.12
N LEU A 78 12.03 6.76 3.61
CA LEU A 78 11.27 6.39 2.41
C LEU A 78 11.84 7.04 1.14
N HIS A 79 12.73 8.03 1.25
CA HIS A 79 13.20 8.76 0.08
C HIS A 79 13.84 7.82 -0.95
N PRO A 80 13.53 7.98 -2.25
CA PRO A 80 14.23 7.26 -3.30
C PRO A 80 15.72 7.66 -3.31
N PRO A 81 16.62 6.75 -3.72
CA PRO A 81 18.03 7.05 -3.83
C PRO A 81 18.22 8.21 -4.80
N THR A 82 18.95 9.24 -4.36
CA THR A 82 19.25 10.40 -5.20
C THR A 82 20.08 9.91 -6.40
N GLN A 83 19.56 10.00 -7.61
CA GLN A 83 20.33 9.70 -8.80
C GLN A 83 21.36 10.82 -9.00
N ALA A 84 22.51 10.72 -8.33
CA ALA A 84 23.67 11.53 -8.62
C ALA A 84 24.18 11.16 -10.02
N GLY A 85 23.95 12.03 -10.98
CA GLY A 85 24.73 12.10 -12.20
C GLY A 85 24.59 10.96 -13.22
N ARG A 86 23.56 10.95 -14.05
CA ARG A 86 23.70 10.53 -15.45
C ARG A 86 23.06 11.59 -16.34
N GLY A 87 23.93 12.31 -17.03
CA GLY A 87 23.63 13.47 -17.81
C GLY A 87 22.72 13.21 -19.01
N ARG A 88 21.99 14.19 -19.34
CA ARG A 88 21.66 14.85 -20.61
C ARG A 88 20.31 15.56 -20.50
N LEU A 89 20.38 16.88 -20.50
CA LEU A 89 19.45 17.83 -21.11
C LEU A 89 18.02 17.30 -21.46
N ARG A 90 17.22 17.09 -20.45
CA ARG A 90 15.79 17.30 -20.50
C ARG A 90 15.43 18.11 -19.27
N ARG A 91 14.67 19.19 -19.41
CA ARG A 91 14.07 19.95 -18.30
C ARG A 91 13.25 18.92 -17.45
N ARG A 92 13.91 18.22 -16.53
CA ARG A 92 13.24 17.44 -15.49
C ARG A 92 12.76 18.44 -14.47
N ARG A 93 11.44 18.46 -14.20
CA ARG A 93 10.93 18.98 -12.92
C ARG A 93 11.86 18.43 -11.85
N SER A 94 12.35 19.27 -10.97
CA SER A 94 13.07 18.84 -9.77
C SER A 94 12.16 17.86 -9.03
N ILE A 95 12.61 16.62 -8.87
CA ILE A 95 11.87 15.63 -8.09
C ILE A 95 11.96 16.13 -6.65
N ASP A 96 10.82 16.43 -6.06
CA ASP A 96 10.74 16.64 -4.63
C ASP A 96 10.79 15.29 -3.93
N VAL A 97 11.95 14.94 -3.38
CA VAL A 97 12.16 13.64 -2.74
C VAL A 97 11.26 13.43 -1.51
N THR A 98 10.70 14.52 -0.97
CA THR A 98 9.77 14.44 0.17
C THR A 98 8.34 14.14 -0.25
N ASP A 99 7.97 14.39 -1.52
CA ASP A 99 6.61 14.18 -2.03
C ASP A 99 6.50 12.86 -2.80
N PRO A 100 5.78 11.85 -2.28
CA PRO A 100 5.57 10.58 -2.95
C PRO A 100 4.96 10.70 -4.36
N ALA A 101 4.10 11.68 -4.60
CA ALA A 101 3.48 11.89 -5.91
C ALA A 101 4.47 12.33 -7.00
N SER A 102 5.66 12.79 -6.61
CA SER A 102 6.75 13.16 -7.52
C SER A 102 7.66 11.99 -7.90
N TRP A 103 7.57 10.86 -7.21
CA TRP A 103 8.49 9.73 -7.39
C TRP A 103 8.20 8.97 -8.68
N ALA A 104 9.22 8.33 -9.24
CA ALA A 104 9.01 7.40 -10.33
C ALA A 104 8.25 6.15 -9.81
N SER A 105 7.37 5.59 -10.64
CA SER A 105 6.53 4.43 -10.23
C SER A 105 7.37 3.27 -9.65
N ARG A 106 8.54 2.97 -10.21
CA ARG A 106 9.46 1.95 -9.71
C ARG A 106 10.00 2.25 -8.30
N ASP A 107 10.21 3.53 -7.99
CA ASP A 107 10.70 3.96 -6.68
C ASP A 107 9.54 3.97 -5.67
N LEU A 108 8.32 4.25 -6.13
CA LEU A 108 7.11 4.26 -5.32
C LEU A 108 6.75 2.84 -4.86
N ILE A 109 6.63 1.88 -5.78
CA ILE A 109 6.20 0.50 -5.48
C ILE A 109 7.10 -0.25 -4.48
N THR A 110 8.37 0.18 -4.35
CA THR A 110 9.32 -0.42 -3.41
C THR A 110 9.25 0.18 -2.01
N ARG A 111 8.45 1.21 -1.81
CA ARG A 111 8.33 1.97 -0.55
C ARG A 111 6.92 2.05 -0.04
N ILE A 112 5.98 2.24 -0.98
CA ILE A 112 4.55 2.39 -0.70
C ILE A 112 3.79 1.44 -1.63
N GLY A 113 3.15 0.45 -1.04
CA GLY A 113 2.29 -0.51 -1.74
C GLY A 113 0.82 -0.12 -1.64
N THR A 114 0.03 -0.48 -2.63
CA THR A 114 -1.42 -0.24 -2.61
C THR A 114 -2.16 -1.46 -3.15
N VAL A 115 -3.13 -1.92 -2.39
CA VAL A 115 -4.05 -3.00 -2.77
C VAL A 115 -5.43 -2.38 -2.95
N PHE A 116 -5.94 -2.40 -4.18
CA PHE A 116 -7.24 -1.82 -4.52
C PHE A 116 -8.41 -2.72 -4.12
N GLN A 117 -9.59 -2.13 -4.04
CA GLN A 117 -10.83 -2.86 -3.73
C GLN A 117 -11.12 -3.97 -4.75
N GLN A 118 -10.81 -3.75 -6.04
CA GLN A 118 -10.98 -4.73 -7.13
C GLN A 118 -9.61 -5.27 -7.57
N PRO A 119 -9.17 -6.43 -7.04
CA PRO A 119 -7.84 -6.98 -7.30
C PRO A 119 -7.55 -7.24 -8.78
N GLU A 120 -8.56 -7.64 -9.55
CA GLU A 120 -8.44 -7.97 -10.97
C GLU A 120 -7.96 -6.80 -11.85
N HIS A 121 -8.12 -5.56 -11.41
CA HIS A 121 -7.62 -4.41 -12.16
C HIS A 121 -6.10 -4.25 -12.08
N GLN A 122 -5.45 -5.01 -11.21
CA GLN A 122 -4.00 -4.98 -11.02
C GLN A 122 -3.26 -6.05 -11.83
N PHE A 123 -3.95 -7.14 -12.25
CA PHE A 123 -3.31 -8.30 -12.85
C PHE A 123 -2.97 -8.06 -14.33
N VAL A 124 -1.72 -8.37 -14.70
CA VAL A 124 -1.19 -8.18 -16.05
C VAL A 124 -0.46 -9.41 -16.59
N ALA A 125 -0.11 -10.39 -15.72
CA ALA A 125 0.59 -11.60 -16.13
C ALA A 125 -0.36 -12.72 -16.58
N ALA A 126 0.18 -13.71 -17.27
CA ALA A 126 -0.56 -14.87 -17.72
C ALA A 126 -0.79 -15.90 -16.61
N THR A 127 0.11 -15.95 -15.62
CA THR A 127 0.06 -16.90 -14.50
C THR A 127 0.21 -16.21 -13.15
N VAL A 128 -0.31 -16.84 -12.08
CA VAL A 128 -0.17 -16.40 -10.69
C VAL A 128 1.31 -16.24 -10.30
N ARG A 129 2.15 -17.19 -10.70
CA ARG A 129 3.60 -17.13 -10.45
C ARG A 129 4.25 -15.90 -11.09
N GLU A 130 3.94 -15.67 -12.37
CA GLU A 130 4.49 -14.52 -13.09
C GLU A 130 4.02 -13.21 -12.50
N GLU A 131 2.75 -13.14 -12.05
CA GLU A 131 2.18 -11.94 -11.43
C GLU A 131 2.95 -11.57 -10.16
N LEU A 132 3.22 -12.53 -9.26
CA LEU A 132 4.03 -12.32 -8.06
C LEU A 132 5.48 -11.92 -8.39
N ALA A 133 6.04 -12.45 -9.47
CA ALA A 133 7.41 -12.17 -9.86
C ALA A 133 7.61 -10.77 -10.48
N ILE A 134 6.56 -10.06 -10.92
CA ILE A 134 6.69 -8.76 -11.61
C ILE A 134 7.43 -7.74 -10.74
N GLY A 135 7.05 -7.58 -9.48
CA GLY A 135 7.66 -6.65 -8.54
C GLY A 135 9.15 -6.99 -8.30
N LEU A 136 9.45 -8.27 -8.07
CA LEU A 136 10.82 -8.76 -7.87
C LEU A 136 11.70 -8.52 -9.10
N LYS A 137 11.21 -8.80 -10.30
CA LYS A 137 11.91 -8.51 -11.56
C LYS A 137 12.16 -7.01 -11.78
N ALA A 138 11.24 -6.18 -11.34
CA ALA A 138 11.42 -4.72 -11.38
C ALA A 138 12.53 -4.26 -10.43
N LEU A 139 12.61 -4.85 -9.22
CA LEU A 139 13.66 -4.61 -8.23
C LEU A 139 15.05 -5.08 -8.73
N ALA A 140 15.13 -6.25 -9.34
CA ALA A 140 16.37 -6.84 -9.85
C ALA A 140 17.12 -5.94 -10.86
N ARG A 141 16.43 -4.99 -11.49
CA ARG A 141 17.07 -3.99 -12.38
C ARG A 141 17.98 -3.01 -11.63
N THR A 142 17.81 -2.87 -10.35
CA THR A 142 18.56 -1.94 -9.48
C THR A 142 19.28 -2.63 -8.34
N ASP A 143 18.91 -3.87 -8.04
CA ASP A 143 19.49 -4.71 -7.00
C ASP A 143 20.12 -5.98 -7.62
N ALA A 144 21.43 -5.99 -7.74
CA ALA A 144 22.17 -7.09 -8.33
C ALA A 144 22.17 -8.38 -7.46
N SER A 145 21.66 -8.32 -6.23
CA SER A 145 21.50 -9.51 -5.37
C SER A 145 20.28 -10.35 -5.76
N LEU A 146 19.34 -9.76 -6.53
CA LEU A 146 18.14 -10.43 -7.02
C LEU A 146 18.40 -11.03 -8.41
N ASP A 147 19.05 -12.19 -8.44
CA ASP A 147 19.16 -12.99 -9.67
C ASP A 147 17.87 -13.82 -9.91
N ASP A 148 17.82 -14.53 -11.03
CA ASP A 148 16.65 -15.33 -11.41
C ASP A 148 16.37 -16.46 -10.39
N ALA A 149 17.39 -17.00 -9.73
CA ALA A 149 17.24 -18.05 -8.74
C ALA A 149 16.62 -17.48 -7.45
N GLU A 150 17.09 -16.32 -6.99
CA GLU A 150 16.55 -15.62 -5.84
C GLU A 150 15.10 -15.15 -6.07
N ILE A 151 14.81 -14.65 -7.29
CA ILE A 151 13.44 -14.29 -7.67
C ILE A 151 12.52 -15.51 -7.62
N ALA A 152 12.97 -16.66 -8.16
CA ALA A 152 12.19 -17.89 -8.13
C ALA A 152 11.93 -18.35 -6.68
N LEU A 153 12.96 -18.34 -5.82
CA LEU A 153 12.86 -18.72 -4.41
C LEU A 153 11.83 -17.85 -3.68
N ARG A 154 11.97 -16.53 -3.75
CA ARG A 154 11.02 -15.60 -3.08
C ARG A 154 9.61 -15.71 -3.63
N THR A 155 9.46 -16.00 -4.92
CA THR A 155 8.16 -16.24 -5.52
C THR A 155 7.52 -17.50 -4.97
N ASP A 156 8.29 -18.57 -4.77
CA ASP A 156 7.80 -19.82 -4.17
C ASP A 156 7.40 -19.62 -2.70
N GLU A 157 8.21 -18.92 -1.91
CA GLU A 157 7.89 -18.56 -0.53
C GLU A 157 6.58 -17.75 -0.43
N LEU A 158 6.37 -16.78 -1.33
CA LEU A 158 5.11 -16.04 -1.40
C LEU A 158 3.93 -16.93 -1.78
N LEU A 159 4.08 -17.81 -2.77
CA LEU A 159 3.04 -18.75 -3.17
C LEU A 159 2.62 -19.68 -2.01
N GLU A 160 3.59 -20.13 -1.22
CA GLU A 160 3.33 -20.97 -0.05
C GLU A 160 2.63 -20.17 1.06
N SER A 161 3.16 -19.01 1.42
CA SER A 161 2.60 -18.15 2.49
C SER A 161 1.19 -17.67 2.21
N LEU A 162 0.86 -17.50 0.93
CA LEU A 162 -0.48 -17.08 0.46
C LEU A 162 -1.41 -18.25 0.16
N HIS A 163 -0.96 -19.50 0.35
CA HIS A 163 -1.71 -20.71 -0.01
C HIS A 163 -2.13 -20.75 -1.50
N LEU A 164 -1.23 -20.29 -2.39
CA LEU A 164 -1.44 -20.23 -3.84
C LEU A 164 -0.54 -21.18 -4.62
N ILE A 165 0.28 -22.00 -3.95
CA ILE A 165 1.26 -22.89 -4.63
C ILE A 165 0.60 -23.84 -5.63
N GLY A 166 -0.56 -24.41 -5.31
CA GLY A 166 -1.33 -25.27 -6.19
C GLY A 166 -1.94 -24.55 -7.41
N LEU A 167 -1.93 -23.23 -7.41
CA LEU A 167 -2.49 -22.36 -8.43
C LEU A 167 -1.41 -21.57 -9.18
N ALA A 168 -0.14 -21.86 -8.96
CA ALA A 168 0.99 -21.12 -9.52
C ALA A 168 0.94 -20.98 -11.04
N GLY A 169 0.47 -21.99 -11.76
CA GLY A 169 0.29 -22.00 -13.22
C GLY A 169 -1.07 -21.49 -13.71
N ALA A 170 -2.01 -21.19 -12.80
CA ALA A 170 -3.34 -20.74 -13.17
C ALA A 170 -3.34 -19.30 -13.67
N ASN A 171 -4.33 -18.96 -14.50
CA ASN A 171 -4.53 -17.59 -14.91
C ASN A 171 -5.15 -16.78 -13.75
N PRO A 172 -4.59 -15.61 -13.36
CA PRO A 172 -5.08 -14.79 -12.25
C PRO A 172 -6.58 -14.47 -12.31
N PHE A 173 -7.13 -14.29 -13.51
CA PHE A 173 -8.53 -13.94 -13.69
C PHE A 173 -9.49 -15.11 -13.41
N THR A 174 -8.99 -16.36 -13.41
CA THR A 174 -9.80 -17.56 -13.11
C THR A 174 -9.89 -17.90 -11.63
N LEU A 175 -9.14 -17.21 -10.79
CA LEU A 175 -9.13 -17.39 -9.35
C LEU A 175 -10.47 -16.99 -8.71
N SER A 176 -10.81 -17.60 -7.58
CA SER A 176 -11.89 -17.13 -6.70
C SER A 176 -11.59 -15.73 -6.13
N GLY A 177 -12.61 -15.05 -5.63
CA GLY A 177 -12.43 -13.71 -5.05
C GLY A 177 -11.38 -13.65 -3.93
N GLY A 178 -11.38 -14.64 -3.03
CA GLY A 178 -10.41 -14.75 -1.95
C GLY A 178 -8.99 -15.02 -2.45
N GLU A 179 -8.82 -15.90 -3.46
CA GLU A 179 -7.52 -16.16 -4.08
C GLU A 179 -6.99 -14.92 -4.82
N LYS A 180 -7.83 -14.21 -5.56
CA LYS A 180 -7.48 -12.93 -6.20
C LYS A 180 -7.00 -11.92 -5.17
N ARG A 181 -7.69 -11.85 -4.02
CA ARG A 181 -7.31 -10.93 -2.94
C ARG A 181 -5.94 -11.28 -2.37
N ARG A 182 -5.70 -12.56 -2.05
CA ARG A 182 -4.39 -13.02 -1.58
C ARG A 182 -3.29 -12.75 -2.60
N LEU A 183 -3.55 -13.01 -3.89
CA LEU A 183 -2.61 -12.70 -4.96
C LEU A 183 -2.30 -11.20 -5.03
N SER A 184 -3.31 -10.34 -5.00
CA SER A 184 -3.13 -8.89 -5.05
C SER A 184 -2.29 -8.35 -3.87
N VAL A 185 -2.50 -8.88 -2.66
CA VAL A 185 -1.65 -8.54 -1.53
C VAL A 185 -0.23 -9.08 -1.72
N GLY A 186 -0.10 -10.31 -2.24
CA GLY A 186 1.20 -10.92 -2.54
C GLY A 186 2.04 -10.12 -3.53
N THR A 187 1.44 -9.54 -4.57
CA THR A 187 2.16 -8.69 -5.54
C THR A 187 2.76 -7.45 -4.88
N VAL A 188 2.08 -6.91 -3.87
CA VAL A 188 2.59 -5.77 -3.09
C VAL A 188 3.68 -6.24 -2.12
N LEU A 189 3.47 -7.35 -1.41
CA LEU A 189 4.46 -7.90 -0.48
C LEU A 189 5.77 -8.29 -1.15
N ALA A 190 5.73 -8.71 -2.41
CA ALA A 190 6.91 -9.08 -3.19
C ALA A 190 7.98 -7.97 -3.21
N THR A 191 7.58 -6.71 -3.13
CA THR A 191 8.51 -5.57 -3.11
C THR A 191 8.89 -5.12 -1.70
N ALA A 192 8.36 -5.77 -0.65
CA ALA A 192 8.60 -5.48 0.76
C ALA A 192 8.51 -3.97 1.11
N PRO A 193 7.41 -3.29 0.76
CA PRO A 193 7.27 -1.85 0.99
C PRO A 193 7.16 -1.57 2.50
N ARG A 194 7.54 -0.37 2.92
CA ARG A 194 7.46 0.05 4.32
C ARG A 194 6.08 0.59 4.72
N VAL A 195 5.28 0.99 3.76
CA VAL A 195 3.89 1.44 3.94
C VAL A 195 3.01 0.69 2.96
N ILE A 196 1.90 0.15 3.43
CA ILE A 196 0.91 -0.55 2.60
C ILE A 196 -0.47 0.05 2.84
N PHE A 197 -1.14 0.43 1.76
CA PHE A 197 -2.54 0.85 1.77
C PHE A 197 -3.43 -0.30 1.29
N LEU A 198 -4.46 -0.61 2.08
CA LEU A 198 -5.46 -1.63 1.78
C LEU A 198 -6.84 -0.96 1.68
N ASP A 199 -7.48 -1.03 0.53
CA ASP A 199 -8.83 -0.50 0.35
C ASP A 199 -9.85 -1.64 0.45
N GLU A 200 -10.70 -1.59 1.48
CA GLU A 200 -11.72 -2.58 1.84
C GLU A 200 -11.19 -4.03 1.84
N PRO A 201 -10.14 -4.36 2.64
CA PRO A 201 -9.41 -5.63 2.54
C PRO A 201 -10.27 -6.86 2.82
N THR A 202 -11.37 -6.73 3.56
CA THR A 202 -12.24 -7.83 3.99
C THR A 202 -13.61 -7.85 3.29
N PHE A 203 -13.87 -6.88 2.41
CA PHE A 203 -15.18 -6.78 1.76
C PHE A 203 -15.52 -8.02 0.92
N GLY A 204 -16.71 -8.60 1.19
CA GLY A 204 -17.20 -9.77 0.45
C GLY A 204 -16.43 -11.07 0.67
N GLN A 205 -15.59 -11.14 1.71
CA GLN A 205 -14.80 -12.33 2.02
C GLN A 205 -15.56 -13.30 2.93
N ASP A 206 -15.35 -14.61 2.71
CA ASP A 206 -15.73 -15.62 3.69
C ASP A 206 -14.85 -15.55 4.95
N ARG A 207 -15.29 -16.24 6.02
CA ARG A 207 -14.62 -16.19 7.32
C ARG A 207 -13.15 -16.64 7.27
N ASN A 208 -12.81 -17.64 6.47
CA ASN A 208 -11.45 -18.15 6.41
C ASN A 208 -10.53 -17.16 5.73
N THR A 209 -10.93 -16.62 4.58
CA THR A 209 -10.20 -15.57 3.87
C THR A 209 -10.08 -14.30 4.74
N TRP A 210 -11.10 -13.96 5.53
CA TRP A 210 -11.04 -12.87 6.48
C TRP A 210 -9.97 -13.10 7.56
N LEU A 211 -9.91 -14.32 8.14
CA LEU A 211 -8.88 -14.68 9.12
C LEU A 211 -7.47 -14.65 8.54
N ASP A 212 -7.29 -15.12 7.30
CA ASP A 212 -6.02 -15.06 6.58
C ASP A 212 -5.56 -13.59 6.42
N MET A 213 -6.48 -12.69 6.07
CA MET A 213 -6.19 -11.26 5.93
C MET A 213 -5.79 -10.63 7.29
N VAL A 214 -6.49 -10.96 8.37
CA VAL A 214 -6.12 -10.51 9.72
C VAL A 214 -4.73 -11.02 10.10
N ALA A 215 -4.43 -12.30 9.86
CA ALA A 215 -3.12 -12.87 10.16
C ALA A 215 -2.01 -12.16 9.36
N LEU A 216 -2.25 -11.92 8.08
CA LEU A 216 -1.32 -11.25 7.19
C LEU A 216 -0.99 -9.82 7.64
N VAL A 217 -2.01 -9.01 7.95
CA VAL A 217 -1.81 -7.65 8.48
C VAL A 217 -1.00 -7.68 9.79
N ARG A 218 -1.29 -8.64 10.68
CA ARG A 218 -0.53 -8.80 11.94
C ARG A 218 0.95 -9.09 11.68
N THR A 219 1.24 -9.96 10.72
CA THR A 219 2.63 -10.29 10.33
C THR A 219 3.33 -9.05 9.78
N MET A 220 2.71 -8.32 8.84
CA MET A 220 3.27 -7.10 8.27
C MET A 220 3.59 -6.04 9.34
N VAL A 221 2.68 -5.81 10.28
CA VAL A 221 2.89 -4.86 11.38
C VAL A 221 4.01 -5.33 12.31
N ALA A 222 4.08 -6.64 12.63
CA ALA A 222 5.14 -7.22 13.44
C ALA A 222 6.52 -7.10 12.79
N GLU A 223 6.59 -7.11 11.47
CA GLU A 223 7.80 -6.87 10.67
C GLU A 223 8.15 -5.39 10.52
N GLY A 224 7.36 -4.49 11.12
CA GLY A 224 7.61 -3.05 11.15
C GLY A 224 7.01 -2.28 9.97
N CYS A 225 6.16 -2.90 9.14
CA CYS A 225 5.43 -2.23 8.09
C CYS A 225 4.30 -1.38 8.67
N ALA A 226 4.11 -0.16 8.17
CA ALA A 226 2.90 0.62 8.43
C ALA A 226 1.78 0.16 7.50
N VAL A 227 0.68 -0.32 8.07
CA VAL A 227 -0.48 -0.78 7.30
C VAL A 227 -1.64 0.19 7.50
N VAL A 228 -2.11 0.78 6.40
CA VAL A 228 -3.25 1.71 6.40
C VAL A 228 -4.43 1.02 5.73
N SER A 229 -5.49 0.77 6.48
CA SER A 229 -6.69 0.09 5.98
C SER A 229 -7.87 1.05 5.94
N VAL A 230 -8.41 1.27 4.75
CA VAL A 230 -9.74 1.88 4.58
C VAL A 230 -10.76 0.79 4.74
N THR A 231 -11.61 0.85 5.77
CA THR A 231 -12.60 -0.21 6.03
C THR A 231 -13.78 0.25 6.88
N HIS A 232 -14.88 -0.47 6.75
CA HIS A 232 -16.08 -0.37 7.59
C HIS A 232 -16.29 -1.59 8.49
N ASP A 233 -15.40 -2.58 8.41
CA ASP A 233 -15.46 -3.82 9.17
C ASP A 233 -15.10 -3.57 10.65
N ALA A 234 -16.13 -3.58 11.52
CA ALA A 234 -15.96 -3.30 12.93
C ALA A 234 -15.07 -4.32 13.66
N ASP A 235 -15.13 -5.59 13.26
CA ASP A 235 -14.31 -6.66 13.86
C ASP A 235 -12.84 -6.50 13.44
N PHE A 236 -12.60 -6.16 12.17
CA PHE A 236 -11.27 -5.88 11.65
C PHE A 236 -10.64 -4.67 12.37
N ILE A 237 -11.42 -3.59 12.53
CA ILE A 237 -11.01 -2.38 13.26
C ILE A 237 -10.68 -2.71 14.72
N ALA A 238 -11.54 -3.46 15.40
CA ALA A 238 -11.35 -3.83 16.80
C ALA A 238 -10.13 -4.72 17.05
N LEU A 239 -9.79 -5.58 16.07
CA LEU A 239 -8.66 -6.51 16.18
C LEU A 239 -7.32 -5.90 15.80
N LEU A 240 -7.30 -4.97 14.86
CA LEU A 240 -6.08 -4.49 14.22
C LEU A 240 -5.84 -2.98 14.39
N GLY A 241 -6.85 -2.19 14.74
CA GLY A 241 -6.73 -0.73 14.85
C GLY A 241 -5.85 -0.30 16.02
N GLN A 242 -4.67 0.24 15.72
CA GLN A 242 -3.76 0.84 16.68
C GLN A 242 -3.74 2.37 16.57
N HIS A 243 -3.97 2.88 15.36
CA HIS A 243 -4.11 4.30 15.07
C HIS A 243 -5.38 4.52 14.22
N HIS A 244 -6.07 5.65 14.40
CA HIS A 244 -7.34 5.90 13.75
C HIS A 244 -7.38 7.28 13.10
N ILE A 245 -7.83 7.31 11.86
CA ILE A 245 -8.14 8.51 11.09
C ILE A 245 -9.63 8.44 10.76
N HIS A 246 -10.41 9.37 11.29
CA HIS A 246 -11.84 9.45 11.00
C HIS A 246 -12.13 10.64 10.11
N LEU A 247 -12.67 10.38 8.93
CA LEU A 247 -13.15 11.43 8.02
C LEU A 247 -14.65 11.65 8.28
N GLU A 248 -14.99 12.84 8.73
CA GLU A 248 -16.39 13.22 8.95
C GLU A 248 -17.18 13.24 7.64
N GLY A 249 -18.54 13.26 7.69
CA GLY A 249 -19.35 13.49 6.51
C GLY A 249 -19.06 14.86 5.89
N SER A 250 -19.11 14.98 4.55
CA SER A 250 -19.12 16.30 3.92
C SER A 250 -20.36 17.03 4.38
N HIS A 251 -20.21 18.17 5.01
CA HIS A 251 -21.31 19.11 5.17
C HIS A 251 -21.56 19.69 3.77
N GLY A 252 -22.67 19.25 3.13
CA GLY A 252 -23.16 19.84 1.90
C GLY A 252 -23.76 21.20 2.16
#